data_be21e3d45a5659c75c720360f2653e30
#
_entry.id   be21e3d45a5659c75c720360f2653e30
#
_cell.length_a   1.000
_cell.length_b   1.000
_cell.length_c   1.000
_cell.angle_alpha   90.00
_cell.angle_beta   90.00
_cell.angle_gamma   90.00
#
_symmetry.space_group_name_H-M   'P 1'
#
loop_
_entity.id
_entity.type
_entity.pdbx_description
1 polymer ?
#
loop_
_entity_poly.entity_id
_entity_poly.type
_entity_poly.pdbx_seq_one_letter_code
_entity_poly.pdbx_strand_id
1 'polypeptide(L)'
;MVTLDRDGLIAAIECKDPAFNEALRQEAFRTKVAHVGTDVYLRGLIEISNICRKNCLYCGIRRDNASCARYELSDGEVLAAATRAARQRFGSVVIQGGERSDAAFVRKITRLVKAIKQIETDSEGGRPLGITLSLGEQPREVYEEWFDAGAHRYLLRIETSNPALYHRIHPQDSQHSFERRMEALWDLKAIGYQAGTGAMIGLPYQTAADLADDLLFYKRFDAPMIGMGPYNPNDETPLTRSGAPYPSDAERLELGLKMIALLRLLMPDINIASATALEVLSPRGRELGILSGANVFMPNVTPEEQMVKYNLYDRKTLLRDCPHPGEAHRGENHICRNCVFPFCSLGEDLRNGKITIGFGKWGDSKHFASGKH
;
A
#
# COMPACT_ATOMS: atom_id res chain seq x y z
N MET A 1 -7.59 -6.72 -27.75
CA MET A 1 -8.24 -6.14 -26.56
C MET A 1 -8.40 -7.26 -25.55
N VAL A 2 -7.98 -7.06 -24.30
CA VAL A 2 -8.09 -8.08 -23.23
C VAL A 2 -9.55 -8.18 -22.80
N THR A 3 -10.11 -9.39 -22.76
CA THR A 3 -11.37 -9.61 -22.07
C THR A 3 -11.12 -9.59 -20.55
N LEU A 4 -11.95 -8.89 -19.80
CA LEU A 4 -11.80 -8.72 -18.34
C LEU A 4 -12.67 -9.72 -17.56
N ASP A 5 -12.97 -10.85 -18.17
CA ASP A 5 -13.47 -12.06 -17.50
C ASP A 5 -12.31 -12.91 -16.95
N ARG A 6 -12.62 -13.97 -16.24
CA ARG A 6 -11.62 -14.80 -15.56
C ARG A 6 -10.58 -15.38 -16.54
N ASP A 7 -11.04 -15.93 -17.66
CA ASP A 7 -10.16 -16.61 -18.63
C ASP A 7 -9.28 -15.60 -19.38
N GLY A 8 -9.82 -14.45 -19.74
CA GLY A 8 -9.06 -13.35 -20.33
C GLY A 8 -8.02 -12.76 -19.39
N LEU A 9 -8.33 -12.64 -18.09
CA LEU A 9 -7.36 -12.24 -17.08
C LEU A 9 -6.24 -13.27 -16.93
N ILE A 10 -6.56 -14.57 -16.88
CA ILE A 10 -5.56 -15.65 -16.82
C ILE A 10 -4.64 -15.57 -18.04
N ALA A 11 -5.23 -15.52 -19.25
CA ALA A 11 -4.45 -15.45 -20.51
C ALA A 11 -3.53 -14.22 -20.54
N ALA A 12 -4.01 -13.05 -20.07
CA ALA A 12 -3.20 -11.85 -20.00
C ALA A 12 -2.06 -11.96 -18.98
N ILE A 13 -2.31 -12.58 -17.81
CA ILE A 13 -1.31 -12.82 -16.77
C ILE A 13 -0.22 -13.76 -17.27
N GLU A 14 -0.57 -14.83 -17.97
CA GLU A 14 0.37 -15.83 -18.53
C GLU A 14 1.13 -15.35 -19.76
N CYS A 15 0.61 -14.36 -20.48
CA CYS A 15 1.23 -13.86 -21.71
C CYS A 15 2.65 -13.34 -21.43
N LYS A 16 3.64 -13.87 -22.15
CA LYS A 16 5.05 -13.46 -22.01
C LYS A 16 5.54 -12.57 -23.17
N ASP A 17 4.65 -12.22 -24.10
CA ASP A 17 4.98 -11.33 -25.20
C ASP A 17 5.27 -9.90 -24.70
N PRO A 18 6.49 -9.37 -24.87
CA PRO A 18 6.82 -8.02 -24.44
C PRO A 18 5.98 -6.93 -25.12
N ALA A 19 5.61 -7.12 -26.38
CA ALA A 19 4.80 -6.14 -27.12
C ALA A 19 3.37 -6.07 -26.54
N PHE A 20 2.78 -7.22 -26.20
CA PHE A 20 1.50 -7.28 -25.51
C PHE A 20 1.57 -6.60 -24.14
N ASN A 21 2.60 -6.91 -23.36
CA ASN A 21 2.76 -6.35 -22.00
C ASN A 21 2.92 -4.82 -22.04
N GLU A 22 3.67 -4.30 -22.99
CA GLU A 22 3.82 -2.85 -23.17
C GLU A 22 2.50 -2.20 -23.63
N ALA A 23 1.79 -2.79 -24.59
CA ALA A 23 0.49 -2.29 -25.03
C ALA A 23 -0.54 -2.27 -23.88
N LEU A 24 -0.53 -3.30 -23.03
CA LEU A 24 -1.38 -3.39 -21.84
C LEU A 24 -1.10 -2.25 -20.86
N ARG A 25 0.18 -1.97 -20.56
CA ARG A 25 0.58 -0.87 -19.68
C ARG A 25 0.18 0.49 -20.23
N GLN A 26 0.38 0.70 -21.53
CA GLN A 26 -0.01 1.96 -22.19
C GLN A 26 -1.52 2.17 -22.16
N GLU A 27 -2.32 1.13 -22.36
CA GLU A 27 -3.78 1.23 -22.27
C GLU A 27 -4.23 1.53 -20.83
N ALA A 28 -3.63 0.86 -19.85
CA ALA A 28 -3.90 1.13 -18.44
C ALA A 28 -3.52 2.57 -18.03
N PHE A 29 -2.40 3.10 -18.56
CA PHE A 29 -2.02 4.49 -18.33
C PHE A 29 -3.02 5.46 -18.96
N ARG A 30 -3.48 5.22 -20.19
CA ARG A 30 -4.54 6.03 -20.82
C ARG A 30 -5.83 6.00 -20.01
N THR A 31 -6.22 4.81 -19.53
CA THR A 31 -7.39 4.64 -18.65
C THR A 31 -7.21 5.42 -17.34
N LYS A 32 -6.03 5.34 -16.71
CA LYS A 32 -5.71 6.14 -15.53
C LYS A 32 -5.92 7.63 -15.79
N VAL A 33 -5.34 8.15 -16.89
CA VAL A 33 -5.45 9.58 -17.23
C VAL A 33 -6.89 9.99 -17.46
N ALA A 34 -7.67 9.15 -18.15
CA ALA A 34 -9.07 9.44 -18.44
C ALA A 34 -9.98 9.44 -17.19
N HIS A 35 -9.70 8.60 -16.20
CA HIS A 35 -10.58 8.37 -15.04
C HIS A 35 -10.12 9.09 -13.76
N VAL A 36 -8.82 9.07 -13.47
CA VAL A 36 -8.25 9.65 -12.24
C VAL A 36 -7.21 10.74 -12.49
N GLY A 37 -7.01 11.12 -13.74
CA GLY A 37 -6.09 12.18 -14.13
C GLY A 37 -4.61 11.76 -14.15
N THR A 38 -3.75 12.76 -14.37
CA THR A 38 -2.29 12.58 -14.36
C THR A 38 -1.70 12.60 -12.95
N ASP A 39 -2.47 13.03 -11.97
CA ASP A 39 -2.01 13.23 -10.60
C ASP A 39 -1.54 11.94 -9.93
N VAL A 40 -0.50 12.08 -9.11
CA VAL A 40 -0.02 11.05 -8.18
C VAL A 40 -0.23 11.57 -6.76
N TYR A 41 -1.02 10.85 -5.98
CA TYR A 41 -1.33 11.24 -4.61
C TYR A 41 -0.28 10.72 -3.64
N LEU A 42 0.35 11.63 -2.89
CA LEU A 42 1.33 11.31 -1.88
C LEU A 42 0.65 11.02 -0.54
N ARG A 43 1.03 9.90 0.10
CA ARG A 43 0.56 9.52 1.45
C ARG A 43 1.78 9.18 2.30
N GLY A 44 2.00 9.92 3.39
CA GLY A 44 3.13 9.68 4.29
C GLY A 44 2.96 8.34 5.02
N LEU A 45 3.87 7.39 4.81
CA LEU A 45 3.87 6.12 5.50
C LEU A 45 4.58 6.25 6.85
N ILE A 46 3.89 5.95 7.95
CA ILE A 46 4.42 5.90 9.31
C ILE A 46 4.37 4.44 9.78
N GLU A 47 5.51 3.80 9.91
CA GLU A 47 5.66 2.44 10.43
C GLU A 47 5.74 2.52 11.96
N ILE A 48 4.58 2.50 12.63
CA ILE A 48 4.45 2.83 14.05
C ILE A 48 5.12 1.81 14.98
N SER A 49 5.11 0.53 14.61
CA SER A 49 5.69 -0.55 15.43
C SER A 49 5.87 -1.82 14.59
N ASN A 50 6.95 -2.56 14.82
CA ASN A 50 7.16 -3.89 14.26
C ASN A 50 6.83 -5.03 15.25
N ILE A 51 6.24 -4.73 16.39
CA ILE A 51 5.72 -5.73 17.32
C ILE A 51 4.45 -6.33 16.75
N CYS A 52 4.45 -7.63 16.46
CA CYS A 52 3.33 -8.30 15.82
C CYS A 52 2.96 -9.59 16.58
N ARG A 53 1.67 -9.85 16.77
CA ARG A 53 1.17 -11.10 17.36
C ARG A 53 1.07 -12.25 16.33
N LYS A 54 1.00 -11.90 15.05
CA LYS A 54 0.89 -12.87 13.94
C LYS A 54 2.25 -13.50 13.63
N ASN A 55 2.20 -14.69 13.05
CA ASN A 55 3.39 -15.45 12.69
C ASN A 55 3.40 -15.86 11.21
N CYS A 56 2.90 -14.97 10.34
CA CYS A 56 2.82 -15.19 8.90
C CYS A 56 4.15 -15.69 8.33
N LEU A 57 4.13 -16.75 7.53
CA LEU A 57 5.34 -17.49 7.13
C LEU A 57 6.26 -16.72 6.16
N TYR A 58 5.80 -15.60 5.62
CA TYR A 58 6.50 -14.75 4.65
C TYR A 58 7.04 -13.43 5.25
N CYS A 59 6.69 -13.11 6.51
CA CYS A 59 6.86 -11.76 7.03
C CYS A 59 8.08 -11.67 7.97
N GLY A 60 9.02 -10.77 7.68
CA GLY A 60 10.22 -10.57 8.50
C GLY A 60 9.94 -10.02 9.90
N ILE A 61 8.80 -9.34 10.12
CA ILE A 61 8.40 -8.89 11.46
C ILE A 61 7.45 -9.86 12.19
N ARG A 62 7.30 -11.08 11.70
CA ARG A 62 6.49 -12.11 12.36
C ARG A 62 6.92 -12.31 13.82
N ARG A 63 5.96 -12.74 14.67
CA ARG A 63 6.16 -12.87 16.12
C ARG A 63 7.43 -13.66 16.47
N ASP A 64 7.62 -14.82 15.85
CA ASP A 64 8.70 -15.77 16.19
C ASP A 64 10.03 -15.46 15.49
N ASN A 65 10.17 -14.32 14.81
CA ASN A 65 11.45 -13.88 14.29
C ASN A 65 12.28 -13.25 15.43
N ALA A 66 13.18 -14.04 16.02
CA ALA A 66 14.07 -13.61 17.11
C ALA A 66 15.15 -12.61 16.65
N SER A 67 15.48 -12.58 15.35
CA SER A 67 16.47 -11.64 14.79
C SER A 67 15.88 -10.23 14.59
N CYS A 68 14.56 -10.06 14.72
CA CYS A 68 13.90 -8.78 14.51
C CYS A 68 14.03 -7.86 15.73
N ALA A 69 14.84 -6.81 15.63
CA ALA A 69 14.94 -5.77 16.66
C ALA A 69 13.60 -5.01 16.79
N ARG A 70 12.88 -5.26 17.88
CA ARG A 70 11.53 -4.70 18.08
C ARG A 70 11.57 -3.24 18.51
N TYR A 71 10.57 -2.47 18.02
CA TYR A 71 10.38 -1.08 18.40
C TYR A 71 8.89 -0.70 18.38
N GLU A 72 8.60 0.38 19.06
CA GLU A 72 7.34 1.10 18.98
C GLU A 72 7.64 2.60 19.07
N LEU A 73 7.12 3.40 18.13
CA LEU A 73 7.26 4.85 18.16
C LEU A 73 6.50 5.45 19.35
N SER A 74 7.04 6.46 19.98
CA SER A 74 6.32 7.30 20.94
C SER A 74 5.23 8.12 20.22
N ASP A 75 4.24 8.60 20.98
CA ASP A 75 3.19 9.49 20.46
C ASP A 75 3.82 10.74 19.81
N GLY A 76 4.87 11.30 20.44
CA GLY A 76 5.60 12.46 19.90
C GLY A 76 6.26 12.21 18.56
N GLU A 77 6.91 11.06 18.37
CA GLU A 77 7.53 10.69 17.09
C GLU A 77 6.49 10.53 15.97
N VAL A 78 5.35 9.90 16.28
CA VAL A 78 4.25 9.75 15.30
C VAL A 78 3.67 11.09 14.91
N LEU A 79 3.41 11.99 15.87
CA LEU A 79 2.88 13.33 15.61
C LEU A 79 3.88 14.20 14.83
N ALA A 80 5.17 14.11 15.15
CA ALA A 80 6.22 14.80 14.39
C ALA A 80 6.28 14.32 12.94
N ALA A 81 6.18 13.00 12.70
CA ALA A 81 6.15 12.43 11.36
C ALA A 81 4.89 12.86 10.59
N ALA A 82 3.72 12.86 11.23
CA ALA A 82 2.46 13.33 10.63
C ALA A 82 2.51 14.83 10.30
N THR A 83 3.04 15.66 11.20
CA THR A 83 3.23 17.10 10.96
C THR A 83 4.19 17.36 9.81
N ARG A 84 5.28 16.60 9.72
CA ARG A 84 6.22 16.68 8.58
C ARG A 84 5.54 16.35 7.27
N ALA A 85 4.72 15.29 7.22
CA ALA A 85 3.94 14.94 6.04
C ALA A 85 2.96 16.05 5.64
N ALA A 86 2.26 16.66 6.60
CA ALA A 86 1.35 17.77 6.36
C ALA A 86 2.08 18.99 5.78
N ARG A 87 3.22 19.38 6.33
CA ARG A 87 4.08 20.48 5.82
C ARG A 87 4.62 20.20 4.42
N GLN A 88 4.87 18.96 4.09
CA GLN A 88 5.24 18.52 2.74
C GLN A 88 4.01 18.41 1.80
N ARG A 89 2.85 18.88 2.23
CA ARG A 89 1.60 18.88 1.47
C ARG A 89 1.08 17.50 1.12
N PHE A 90 1.47 16.45 1.87
CA PHE A 90 0.84 15.16 1.74
C PHE A 90 -0.60 15.26 2.25
N GLY A 91 -1.56 14.86 1.44
CA GLY A 91 -2.99 14.97 1.81
C GLY A 91 -3.40 13.98 2.92
N SER A 92 -2.57 12.99 3.22
CA SER A 92 -2.86 11.97 4.23
C SER A 92 -1.62 11.23 4.70
N VAL A 93 -1.77 10.52 5.83
CA VAL A 93 -0.80 9.55 6.32
C VAL A 93 -1.40 8.14 6.36
N VAL A 94 -0.54 7.14 6.26
CA VAL A 94 -0.84 5.73 6.51
C VAL A 94 -0.10 5.33 7.78
N ILE A 95 -0.84 4.94 8.81
CA ILE A 95 -0.26 4.37 10.03
C ILE A 95 -0.26 2.86 9.87
N GLN A 96 0.92 2.30 9.69
CA GLN A 96 1.13 0.88 9.48
C GLN A 96 1.93 0.29 10.64
N GLY A 97 1.59 -0.93 11.05
CA GLY A 97 2.31 -1.61 12.11
C GLY A 97 2.09 -3.11 12.11
N GLY A 98 2.86 -3.81 12.95
CA GLY A 98 2.55 -5.17 13.31
C GLY A 98 1.18 -5.24 13.98
N GLU A 99 0.48 -6.36 13.78
CA GLU A 99 -0.85 -6.56 14.35
C GLU A 99 -0.78 -6.74 15.87
N ARG A 100 -1.47 -5.88 16.59
CA ARG A 100 -1.65 -5.90 18.04
C ARG A 100 -3.10 -5.60 18.41
N SER A 101 -3.59 -6.21 19.48
CA SER A 101 -4.97 -6.02 19.98
C SER A 101 -5.03 -5.77 21.50
N ASP A 102 -3.86 -5.52 22.12
CA ASP A 102 -3.85 -5.17 23.55
C ASP A 102 -4.46 -3.78 23.78
N ALA A 103 -5.17 -3.63 24.91
CA ALA A 103 -5.91 -2.42 25.21
C ALA A 103 -5.04 -1.15 25.28
N ALA A 104 -3.75 -1.27 25.62
CA ALA A 104 -2.84 -0.12 25.66
C ALA A 104 -2.56 0.39 24.24
N PHE A 105 -2.32 -0.53 23.28
CA PHE A 105 -2.12 -0.19 21.88
C PHE A 105 -3.39 0.40 21.25
N VAL A 106 -4.56 -0.21 21.50
CA VAL A 106 -5.84 0.31 21.01
C VAL A 106 -6.05 1.76 21.45
N ARG A 107 -5.93 2.02 22.76
CA ARG A 107 -6.06 3.39 23.30
C ARG A 107 -5.01 4.35 22.72
N LYS A 108 -3.79 3.90 22.48
CA LYS A 108 -2.74 4.69 21.82
C LYS A 108 -3.16 5.12 20.42
N ILE A 109 -3.65 4.19 19.61
CA ILE A 109 -4.10 4.51 18.25
C ILE A 109 -5.26 5.49 18.28
N THR A 110 -6.24 5.30 19.14
CA THR A 110 -7.38 6.22 19.30
C THR A 110 -6.92 7.65 19.63
N ARG A 111 -5.99 7.81 20.59
CA ARG A 111 -5.42 9.12 20.94
C ARG A 111 -4.67 9.73 19.76
N LEU A 112 -3.84 8.95 19.06
CA LEU A 112 -3.07 9.41 17.92
C LEU A 112 -3.97 9.84 16.76
N VAL A 113 -5.01 9.06 16.46
CA VAL A 113 -5.98 9.43 15.41
C VAL A 113 -6.62 10.79 15.74
N LYS A 114 -7.12 10.97 16.98
CA LYS A 114 -7.72 12.25 17.42
C LYS A 114 -6.72 13.41 17.31
N ALA A 115 -5.46 13.20 17.72
CA ALA A 115 -4.44 14.23 17.67
C ALA A 115 -4.01 14.58 16.24
N ILE A 116 -3.84 13.58 15.37
CA ILE A 116 -3.48 13.79 13.96
C ILE A 116 -4.60 14.54 13.21
N LYS A 117 -5.87 14.31 13.57
CA LYS A 117 -7.01 15.04 12.98
C LYS A 117 -7.01 16.54 13.30
N GLN A 118 -6.23 16.99 14.27
CA GLN A 118 -6.03 18.42 14.56
C GLN A 118 -4.89 19.04 13.72
N ILE A 119 -4.14 18.22 12.99
CA ILE A 119 -3.08 18.69 12.09
C ILE A 119 -3.72 19.09 10.76
N GLU A 120 -3.59 20.37 10.41
CA GLU A 120 -4.02 20.88 9.12
C GLU A 120 -2.92 20.72 8.07
N THR A 121 -3.32 20.42 6.84
CA THR A 121 -2.39 20.38 5.71
C THR A 121 -2.10 21.80 5.21
N ASP A 122 -0.86 22.07 4.78
CA ASP A 122 -0.46 23.34 4.14
C ASP A 122 -1.06 23.49 2.71
N SER A 123 -2.22 22.91 2.47
CA SER A 123 -2.98 23.05 1.21
C SER A 123 -3.95 24.23 1.30
N GLU A 124 -4.29 24.84 0.16
CA GLU A 124 -5.32 25.89 0.11
C GLU A 124 -6.62 25.39 0.76
N GLY A 125 -7.06 26.12 1.82
CA GLY A 125 -8.27 25.82 2.57
C GLY A 125 -8.11 24.96 3.82
N GLY A 126 -6.88 24.71 4.31
CA GLY A 126 -6.59 24.10 5.63
C GLY A 126 -7.45 22.89 5.98
N ARG A 127 -7.25 21.74 5.34
CA ARG A 127 -8.05 20.55 5.63
C ARG A 127 -7.34 19.66 6.65
N PRO A 128 -8.07 19.04 7.58
CA PRO A 128 -7.47 18.05 8.49
C PRO A 128 -6.77 16.93 7.73
N LEU A 129 -5.59 16.52 8.21
CA LEU A 129 -4.80 15.46 7.60
C LEU A 129 -5.61 14.16 7.52
N GLY A 130 -5.64 13.53 6.38
CA GLY A 130 -6.31 12.24 6.18
C GLY A 130 -5.55 11.10 6.85
N ILE A 131 -6.27 10.10 7.37
CA ILE A 131 -5.67 8.95 8.04
C ILE A 131 -6.14 7.66 7.39
N THR A 132 -5.20 6.78 7.08
CA THR A 132 -5.44 5.37 6.75
C THR A 132 -4.77 4.53 7.83
N LEU A 133 -5.49 3.59 8.44
CA LEU A 133 -4.91 2.60 9.33
C LEU A 133 -4.59 1.31 8.57
N SER A 134 -3.48 0.65 8.93
CA SER A 134 -3.08 -0.67 8.44
C SER A 134 -2.44 -1.45 9.59
N LEU A 135 -3.26 -1.91 10.52
CA LEU A 135 -2.89 -2.45 11.82
C LEU A 135 -3.40 -3.89 12.04
N GLY A 136 -3.70 -4.58 10.94
CA GLY A 136 -4.15 -5.97 10.96
C GLY A 136 -5.61 -6.15 11.35
N GLU A 137 -5.96 -7.35 11.78
CA GLU A 137 -7.30 -7.73 12.21
C GLU A 137 -7.57 -7.24 13.63
N GLN A 138 -8.75 -6.64 13.81
CA GLN A 138 -9.23 -6.17 15.11
C GLN A 138 -10.65 -6.70 15.37
N PRO A 139 -11.12 -6.73 16.62
CA PRO A 139 -12.53 -6.83 16.93
C PRO A 139 -13.31 -5.67 16.30
N ARG A 140 -14.58 -5.90 15.97
CA ARG A 140 -15.44 -4.91 15.31
C ARG A 140 -15.54 -3.61 16.11
N GLU A 141 -15.66 -3.70 17.44
CA GLU A 141 -15.76 -2.55 18.34
C GLU A 141 -14.49 -1.67 18.33
N VAL A 142 -13.32 -2.25 18.06
CA VAL A 142 -12.08 -1.49 17.92
C VAL A 142 -12.07 -0.72 16.58
N TYR A 143 -12.57 -1.34 15.51
CA TYR A 143 -12.75 -0.63 14.25
C TYR A 143 -13.72 0.55 14.39
N GLU A 144 -14.85 0.35 15.09
CA GLU A 144 -15.84 1.40 15.36
C GLU A 144 -15.20 2.52 16.18
N GLU A 145 -14.45 2.21 17.26
CA GLU A 145 -13.73 3.21 18.09
C GLU A 145 -12.77 4.06 17.24
N TRP A 146 -12.00 3.44 16.35
CA TRP A 146 -11.04 4.17 15.51
C TRP A 146 -11.72 4.96 14.40
N PHE A 147 -12.85 4.48 13.88
CA PHE A 147 -13.67 5.20 12.91
C PHE A 147 -14.24 6.48 13.52
N ASP A 148 -14.83 6.37 14.70
CA ASP A 148 -15.39 7.51 15.46
C ASP A 148 -14.30 8.50 15.89
N ALA A 149 -13.08 8.03 16.10
CA ALA A 149 -11.93 8.91 16.36
C ALA A 149 -11.51 9.72 15.12
N GLY A 150 -11.93 9.33 13.91
CA GLY A 150 -11.67 10.05 12.65
C GLY A 150 -10.81 9.32 11.61
N ALA A 151 -10.51 8.03 11.80
CA ALA A 151 -9.80 7.22 10.81
C ALA A 151 -10.82 6.55 9.87
N HIS A 152 -11.17 7.21 8.77
CA HIS A 152 -12.21 6.73 7.84
C HIS A 152 -11.67 5.83 6.73
N ARG A 153 -10.39 5.45 6.76
CA ARG A 153 -9.78 4.51 5.81
C ARG A 153 -9.03 3.42 6.54
N TYR A 154 -9.15 2.22 6.03
CA TYR A 154 -8.41 1.08 6.54
C TYR A 154 -7.86 0.25 5.38
N LEU A 155 -6.60 -0.20 5.49
CA LEU A 155 -6.00 -1.14 4.56
C LEU A 155 -5.77 -2.46 5.28
N LEU A 156 -6.54 -3.49 4.91
CA LEU A 156 -6.38 -4.86 5.40
C LEU A 156 -6.16 -5.79 4.21
N ARG A 157 -4.91 -6.22 4.01
CA ARG A 157 -4.55 -7.09 2.89
C ARG A 157 -5.01 -8.51 3.13
N ILE A 158 -5.69 -9.11 2.14
CA ILE A 158 -6.06 -10.53 2.18
C ILE A 158 -4.88 -11.46 1.85
N GLU A 159 -3.84 -10.93 1.20
CA GLU A 159 -2.64 -11.58 0.65
C GLU A 159 -2.93 -12.55 -0.50
N THR A 160 -4.05 -13.23 -0.51
CA THR A 160 -4.66 -14.00 -1.61
C THR A 160 -6.13 -14.25 -1.32
N SER A 161 -6.96 -14.33 -2.33
CA SER A 161 -8.37 -14.72 -2.22
C SER A 161 -8.58 -16.25 -2.23
N ASN A 162 -7.51 -17.02 -2.48
CA ASN A 162 -7.54 -18.48 -2.46
C ASN A 162 -7.28 -19.01 -1.04
N PRO A 163 -8.26 -19.66 -0.35
CA PRO A 163 -8.07 -20.21 1.00
C PRO A 163 -6.94 -21.24 1.07
N ALA A 164 -6.78 -22.08 0.05
CA ALA A 164 -5.74 -23.11 0.04
C ALA A 164 -4.33 -22.48 -0.03
N LEU A 165 -4.14 -21.44 -0.83
CA LEU A 165 -2.89 -20.68 -0.88
C LEU A 165 -2.67 -19.91 0.42
N TYR A 166 -3.72 -19.30 0.99
CA TYR A 166 -3.65 -18.60 2.27
C TYR A 166 -3.09 -19.49 3.38
N HIS A 167 -3.58 -20.73 3.49
CA HIS A 167 -3.10 -21.71 4.47
C HIS A 167 -1.67 -22.20 4.21
N ARG A 168 -1.14 -22.05 2.99
CA ARG A 168 0.27 -22.36 2.70
C ARG A 168 1.24 -21.28 3.14
N ILE A 169 0.77 -20.05 3.23
CA ILE A 169 1.60 -18.88 3.60
C ILE A 169 1.35 -18.40 5.03
N HIS A 170 0.45 -19.04 5.76
CA HIS A 170 0.15 -18.76 7.17
C HIS A 170 0.18 -20.03 8.01
N PRO A 171 0.49 -19.92 9.32
CA PRO A 171 0.26 -21.02 10.26
C PRO A 171 -1.20 -21.45 10.28
N GLN A 172 -1.42 -22.76 10.49
CA GLN A 172 -2.78 -23.31 10.64
C GLN A 172 -3.21 -23.27 12.12
N ASP A 173 -3.51 -22.08 12.59
CA ASP A 173 -3.96 -21.84 13.96
C ASP A 173 -5.12 -20.82 13.97
N SER A 174 -5.76 -20.64 15.12
CA SER A 174 -6.92 -19.75 15.28
C SER A 174 -6.61 -18.26 15.04
N GLN A 175 -5.33 -17.87 15.07
CA GLN A 175 -4.91 -16.49 14.81
C GLN A 175 -4.77 -16.19 13.31
N HIS A 176 -4.71 -17.21 12.45
CA HIS A 176 -4.46 -17.06 11.02
C HIS A 176 -5.62 -17.64 10.17
N SER A 177 -6.88 -17.48 10.61
CA SER A 177 -8.05 -17.91 9.84
C SER A 177 -8.27 -17.02 8.62
N PHE A 178 -8.49 -17.64 7.47
CA PHE A 178 -8.89 -16.96 6.24
C PHE A 178 -10.29 -16.33 6.40
N GLU A 179 -11.21 -17.08 6.99
CA GLU A 179 -12.60 -16.64 7.21
C GLU A 179 -12.62 -15.39 8.10
N ARG A 180 -11.85 -15.38 9.19
CA ARG A 180 -11.76 -14.21 10.07
C ARG A 180 -11.15 -13.00 9.35
N ARG A 181 -10.17 -13.21 8.46
CA ARG A 181 -9.60 -12.13 7.63
C ARG A 181 -10.66 -11.54 6.70
N MET A 182 -11.46 -12.40 6.07
CA MET A 182 -12.55 -11.98 5.20
C MET A 182 -13.65 -11.27 5.97
N GLU A 183 -14.07 -11.82 7.12
CA GLU A 183 -15.05 -11.19 8.01
C GLU A 183 -14.61 -9.78 8.44
N ALA A 184 -13.35 -9.61 8.85
CA ALA A 184 -12.80 -8.32 9.23
C ALA A 184 -12.86 -7.28 8.08
N LEU A 185 -12.65 -7.70 6.83
CA LEU A 185 -12.83 -6.82 5.67
C LEU A 185 -14.29 -6.37 5.50
N TRP A 186 -15.24 -7.29 5.66
CA TRP A 186 -16.66 -6.96 5.57
C TRP A 186 -17.14 -6.10 6.75
N ASP A 187 -16.61 -6.33 7.96
CA ASP A 187 -16.85 -5.47 9.12
C ASP A 187 -16.41 -4.03 8.84
N LEU A 188 -15.18 -3.83 8.33
CA LEU A 188 -14.69 -2.51 7.95
C LEU A 188 -15.61 -1.81 6.95
N LYS A 189 -16.09 -2.53 5.93
CA LYS A 189 -17.01 -1.97 4.93
C LYS A 189 -18.37 -1.64 5.56
N ALA A 190 -18.90 -2.51 6.41
CA ALA A 190 -20.20 -2.33 7.08
C ALA A 190 -20.20 -1.16 8.07
N ILE A 191 -19.06 -0.85 8.72
CA ILE A 191 -18.89 0.32 9.58
C ILE A 191 -18.86 1.62 8.77
N GLY A 192 -18.48 1.56 7.49
CA GLY A 192 -18.40 2.72 6.61
C GLY A 192 -16.98 3.16 6.24
N TYR A 193 -15.96 2.36 6.57
CA TYR A 193 -14.60 2.63 6.11
C TYR A 193 -14.49 2.60 4.59
N GLN A 194 -13.65 3.44 4.04
CA GLN A 194 -13.04 3.19 2.76
C GLN A 194 -12.06 2.02 2.93
N ALA A 195 -12.61 0.80 2.89
CA ALA A 195 -11.87 -0.43 3.16
C ALA A 195 -11.06 -0.84 1.92
N GLY A 196 -9.74 -0.67 2.00
CA GLY A 196 -8.79 -1.14 0.99
C GLY A 196 -8.27 -2.52 1.34
N THR A 197 -7.83 -3.25 0.31
CA THR A 197 -7.21 -4.56 0.44
C THR A 197 -6.05 -4.73 -0.54
N GLY A 198 -5.54 -5.95 -0.70
CA GLY A 198 -4.48 -6.28 -1.64
C GLY A 198 -3.94 -7.68 -1.43
N ALA A 199 -3.14 -8.14 -2.37
CA ALA A 199 -2.50 -9.45 -2.36
C ALA A 199 -1.00 -9.33 -2.61
N MET A 200 -0.26 -10.38 -2.29
CA MET A 200 1.10 -10.58 -2.77
C MET A 200 1.09 -11.25 -4.14
N ILE A 201 2.05 -10.85 -4.98
CA ILE A 201 2.16 -11.28 -6.37
C ILE A 201 3.45 -12.08 -6.55
N GLY A 202 3.35 -13.26 -7.14
CA GLY A 202 4.51 -14.14 -7.39
C GLY A 202 4.95 -14.89 -6.13
N LEU A 203 4.01 -15.28 -5.29
CA LEU A 203 4.25 -16.19 -4.15
C LEU A 203 4.65 -17.58 -4.64
N PRO A 204 5.40 -18.35 -3.83
CA PRO A 204 5.45 -19.80 -3.99
C PRO A 204 4.04 -20.39 -4.09
N TYR A 205 3.85 -21.35 -4.99
CA TYR A 205 2.57 -22.06 -5.24
C TYR A 205 1.45 -21.23 -5.88
N GLN A 206 1.62 -19.93 -6.08
CA GLN A 206 0.61 -19.07 -6.69
C GLN A 206 0.51 -19.30 -8.20
N THR A 207 -0.70 -19.40 -8.72
CA THR A 207 -0.99 -19.57 -10.14
C THR A 207 -1.55 -18.28 -10.76
N ALA A 208 -1.60 -18.22 -12.09
CA ALA A 208 -2.27 -17.12 -12.81
C ALA A 208 -3.77 -17.07 -12.48
N ALA A 209 -4.39 -18.24 -12.22
CA ALA A 209 -5.78 -18.32 -11.81
C ALA A 209 -6.01 -17.67 -10.43
N ASP A 210 -5.11 -17.89 -9.47
CA ASP A 210 -5.19 -17.23 -8.15
C ASP A 210 -5.14 -15.71 -8.29
N LEU A 211 -4.25 -15.20 -9.13
CA LEU A 211 -4.10 -13.76 -9.38
C LEU A 211 -5.33 -13.16 -10.09
N ALA A 212 -5.90 -13.89 -11.04
CA ALA A 212 -7.14 -13.47 -11.71
C ALA A 212 -8.32 -13.44 -10.72
N ASP A 213 -8.42 -14.44 -9.85
CA ASP A 213 -9.44 -14.52 -8.81
C ASP A 213 -9.26 -13.40 -7.75
N ASP A 214 -8.02 -13.01 -7.43
CA ASP A 214 -7.72 -11.84 -6.59
C ASP A 214 -8.25 -10.54 -7.22
N LEU A 215 -8.03 -10.31 -8.52
CA LEU A 215 -8.57 -9.14 -9.23
C LEU A 215 -10.10 -9.13 -9.23
N LEU A 216 -10.72 -10.27 -9.48
CA LEU A 216 -12.18 -10.40 -9.46
C LEU A 216 -12.75 -10.24 -8.05
N PHE A 217 -12.02 -10.68 -7.03
CA PHE A 217 -12.39 -10.43 -5.64
C PHE A 217 -12.39 -8.93 -5.34
N TYR A 218 -11.38 -8.18 -5.74
CA TYR A 218 -11.35 -6.73 -5.51
C TYR A 218 -12.56 -6.03 -6.13
N LYS A 219 -12.96 -6.43 -7.33
CA LYS A 219 -14.14 -5.91 -8.01
C LYS A 219 -15.44 -6.26 -7.27
N ARG A 220 -15.60 -7.52 -6.83
CA ARG A 220 -16.79 -7.94 -6.04
C ARG A 220 -16.86 -7.25 -4.69
N PHE A 221 -15.73 -7.08 -4.03
CA PHE A 221 -15.64 -6.37 -2.75
C PHE A 221 -15.88 -4.87 -2.94
N ASP A 222 -15.77 -4.37 -4.17
CA ASP A 222 -15.86 -2.93 -4.50
C ASP A 222 -14.85 -2.12 -3.67
N ALA A 223 -13.58 -2.49 -3.76
CA ALA A 223 -12.50 -1.90 -2.99
C ALA A 223 -12.13 -0.51 -3.54
N PRO A 224 -12.21 0.57 -2.77
CA PRO A 224 -11.85 1.92 -3.23
C PRO A 224 -10.33 2.14 -3.32
N MET A 225 -9.54 1.25 -2.71
CA MET A 225 -8.09 1.30 -2.74
C MET A 225 -7.48 -0.10 -2.71
N ILE A 226 -6.49 -0.32 -3.57
CA ILE A 226 -5.72 -1.57 -3.61
C ILE A 226 -4.24 -1.29 -3.39
N GLY A 227 -3.68 -2.05 -2.41
CA GLY A 227 -2.26 -2.08 -2.07
C GLY A 227 -1.67 -3.46 -2.32
N MET A 228 -1.41 -3.82 -3.56
CA MET A 228 -0.76 -5.08 -3.94
C MET A 228 0.70 -4.86 -4.34
N GLY A 229 1.52 -5.88 -4.24
CA GLY A 229 2.92 -5.80 -4.66
C GLY A 229 3.58 -7.15 -4.72
N PRO A 230 4.74 -7.23 -5.41
CA PRO A 230 5.47 -8.49 -5.55
C PRO A 230 5.92 -9.04 -4.19
N TYR A 231 5.92 -10.37 -4.09
CA TYR A 231 6.57 -11.09 -3.01
C TYR A 231 8.07 -10.82 -3.08
N ASN A 232 8.65 -10.38 -1.98
CA ASN A 232 10.08 -10.29 -1.79
C ASN A 232 10.46 -11.22 -0.63
N PRO A 233 11.43 -12.12 -0.81
CA PRO A 233 11.81 -13.06 0.24
C PRO A 233 12.45 -12.36 1.42
N ASN A 234 12.42 -13.01 2.57
CA ASN A 234 13.21 -12.68 3.75
C ASN A 234 13.81 -13.98 4.30
N ASP A 235 15.12 -14.06 4.38
CA ASP A 235 15.86 -15.28 4.75
C ASP A 235 15.54 -15.76 6.16
N GLU A 236 15.00 -14.89 7.02
CA GLU A 236 14.54 -15.24 8.36
C GLU A 236 13.11 -15.81 8.41
N THR A 237 12.50 -16.04 7.24
CA THR A 237 11.11 -16.52 7.18
C THR A 237 11.01 -18.00 6.79
N PRO A 238 10.04 -18.73 7.38
CA PRO A 238 9.84 -20.13 7.04
C PRO A 238 9.54 -20.37 5.56
N LEU A 239 8.81 -19.45 4.90
CA LEU A 239 8.45 -19.61 3.49
C LEU A 239 9.70 -19.57 2.59
N THR A 240 10.63 -18.64 2.83
CA THR A 240 11.92 -18.60 2.10
C THR A 240 12.77 -19.82 2.41
N ARG A 241 12.88 -20.20 3.68
CA ARG A 241 13.67 -21.36 4.12
C ARG A 241 13.12 -22.70 3.65
N SER A 242 11.85 -22.76 3.25
CA SER A 242 11.27 -23.99 2.69
C SER A 242 11.88 -24.40 1.34
N GLY A 243 12.57 -23.47 0.66
CA GLY A 243 13.11 -23.71 -0.68
C GLY A 243 12.04 -23.82 -1.77
N ALA A 244 10.78 -23.48 -1.48
CA ALA A 244 9.71 -23.52 -2.46
C ALA A 244 9.99 -22.52 -3.61
N PRO A 245 9.89 -22.96 -4.87
CA PRO A 245 10.20 -22.11 -6.01
C PRO A 245 9.20 -20.95 -6.15
N TYR A 246 9.71 -19.80 -6.56
CA TYR A 246 8.94 -18.61 -6.91
C TYR A 246 9.59 -17.92 -8.12
N PRO A 247 8.88 -17.06 -8.85
CA PRO A 247 9.41 -16.40 -10.04
C PRO A 247 10.63 -15.51 -9.73
N SER A 248 11.52 -15.36 -10.72
CA SER A 248 12.69 -14.47 -10.63
C SER A 248 12.30 -13.00 -10.37
N ASP A 249 13.28 -12.17 -10.00
CA ASP A 249 13.07 -10.73 -9.77
C ASP A 249 12.43 -10.05 -10.99
N ALA A 250 12.91 -10.37 -12.19
CA ALA A 250 12.38 -9.80 -13.44
C ALA A 250 10.94 -10.25 -13.71
N GLU A 251 10.64 -11.53 -13.49
CA GLU A 251 9.28 -12.06 -13.68
C GLU A 251 8.31 -11.47 -12.64
N ARG A 252 8.73 -11.32 -11.38
CA ARG A 252 7.88 -10.71 -10.33
C ARG A 252 7.64 -9.22 -10.57
N LEU A 253 8.65 -8.49 -11.08
CA LEU A 253 8.47 -7.11 -11.50
C LEU A 253 7.43 -7.02 -12.61
N GLU A 254 7.63 -7.77 -13.70
CA GLU A 254 6.71 -7.75 -14.84
C GLU A 254 5.29 -8.15 -14.43
N LEU A 255 5.17 -9.20 -13.61
CA LEU A 255 3.88 -9.66 -13.10
C LEU A 255 3.20 -8.59 -12.23
N GLY A 256 3.96 -7.90 -11.38
CA GLY A 256 3.46 -6.80 -10.56
C GLY A 256 2.93 -5.63 -11.39
N LEU A 257 3.67 -5.24 -12.44
CA LEU A 257 3.25 -4.17 -13.34
C LEU A 257 2.00 -4.57 -14.15
N LYS A 258 1.93 -5.82 -14.59
CA LYS A 258 0.79 -6.38 -15.29
C LYS A 258 -0.47 -6.41 -14.43
N MET A 259 -0.35 -6.82 -13.16
CA MET A 259 -1.45 -6.82 -12.21
C MET A 259 -1.98 -5.41 -11.94
N ILE A 260 -1.11 -4.40 -11.84
CA ILE A 260 -1.51 -2.99 -11.75
C ILE A 260 -2.29 -2.58 -13.00
N ALA A 261 -1.80 -2.92 -14.18
CA ALA A 261 -2.44 -2.56 -15.44
C ALA A 261 -3.82 -3.21 -15.59
N LEU A 262 -3.92 -4.51 -15.36
CA LEU A 262 -5.19 -5.25 -15.43
C LEU A 262 -6.20 -4.70 -14.40
N LEU A 263 -5.75 -4.40 -13.19
CA LEU A 263 -6.62 -3.81 -12.17
C LEU A 263 -7.15 -2.43 -12.59
N ARG A 264 -6.30 -1.57 -13.18
CA ARG A 264 -6.74 -0.27 -13.69
C ARG A 264 -7.80 -0.38 -14.78
N LEU A 265 -7.67 -1.35 -15.67
CA LEU A 265 -8.67 -1.61 -16.71
C LEU A 265 -9.96 -2.19 -16.13
N LEU A 266 -9.85 -3.05 -15.12
CA LEU A 266 -11.01 -3.69 -14.46
C LEU A 266 -11.79 -2.74 -13.54
N MET A 267 -11.08 -1.82 -12.88
CA MET A 267 -11.61 -0.86 -11.89
C MET A 267 -11.01 0.54 -12.14
N PRO A 268 -11.51 1.28 -13.11
CA PRO A 268 -10.83 2.47 -13.63
C PRO A 268 -10.77 3.65 -12.68
N ASP A 269 -11.64 3.74 -11.69
CA ASP A 269 -11.79 4.92 -10.81
C ASP A 269 -11.10 4.79 -9.44
N ILE A 270 -10.56 3.60 -9.09
CA ILE A 270 -10.02 3.32 -7.76
C ILE A 270 -8.59 3.88 -7.55
N ASN A 271 -8.19 3.95 -6.28
CA ASN A 271 -6.81 4.23 -5.92
C ASN A 271 -5.96 2.95 -5.95
N ILE A 272 -4.89 2.96 -6.73
CA ILE A 272 -3.93 1.85 -6.82
C ILE A 272 -2.57 2.34 -6.33
N ALA A 273 -2.02 1.69 -5.30
CA ALA A 273 -0.71 2.03 -4.78
C ALA A 273 0.42 1.42 -5.63
N SER A 274 1.42 2.23 -5.96
CA SER A 274 2.70 1.72 -6.43
C SER A 274 3.53 1.31 -5.22
N ALA A 275 3.56 0.00 -4.95
CA ALA A 275 4.14 -0.54 -3.72
C ALA A 275 5.67 -0.41 -3.69
N THR A 276 6.24 -0.18 -2.49
CA THR A 276 7.70 -0.16 -2.26
C THR A 276 8.37 -1.47 -2.68
N ALA A 277 7.65 -2.58 -2.64
CA ALA A 277 8.13 -3.89 -3.07
C ALA A 277 8.61 -3.94 -4.54
N LEU A 278 8.06 -3.09 -5.42
CA LEU A 278 8.51 -2.96 -6.81
C LEU A 278 9.91 -2.36 -6.92
N GLU A 279 10.26 -1.44 -6.02
CA GLU A 279 11.56 -0.79 -6.00
C GLU A 279 12.69 -1.73 -5.59
N VAL A 280 12.39 -2.74 -4.77
CA VAL A 280 13.34 -3.81 -4.42
C VAL A 280 13.77 -4.60 -5.65
N LEU A 281 12.87 -4.77 -6.62
CA LEU A 281 13.12 -5.51 -7.86
C LEU A 281 13.76 -4.66 -8.97
N SER A 282 13.52 -3.35 -8.96
CA SER A 282 14.09 -2.40 -9.90
C SER A 282 14.11 -1.01 -9.30
N PRO A 283 15.21 -0.24 -9.43
CA PRO A 283 15.27 1.16 -8.97
C PRO A 283 14.16 2.04 -9.55
N ARG A 284 13.62 1.70 -10.71
CA ARG A 284 12.48 2.38 -11.37
C ARG A 284 11.14 1.68 -11.10
N GLY A 285 11.09 0.64 -10.27
CA GLY A 285 9.90 -0.21 -10.10
C GLY A 285 8.65 0.56 -9.72
N ARG A 286 8.76 1.52 -8.80
CA ARG A 286 7.60 2.35 -8.37
C ARG A 286 7.15 3.32 -9.46
N GLU A 287 8.07 3.90 -10.22
CA GLU A 287 7.78 4.74 -11.38
C GLU A 287 7.05 3.92 -12.47
N LEU A 288 7.58 2.75 -12.81
CA LEU A 288 6.93 1.85 -13.75
C LEU A 288 5.52 1.46 -13.28
N GLY A 289 5.30 1.29 -11.97
CA GLY A 289 3.98 1.08 -11.39
C GLY A 289 3.02 2.23 -11.67
N ILE A 290 3.46 3.49 -11.54
CA ILE A 290 2.66 4.67 -11.88
C ILE A 290 2.33 4.70 -13.38
N LEU A 291 3.32 4.43 -14.22
CA LEU A 291 3.15 4.36 -15.68
C LEU A 291 2.31 3.16 -16.14
N SER A 292 2.13 2.16 -15.28
CA SER A 292 1.23 1.02 -15.50
C SER A 292 -0.19 1.24 -14.96
N GLY A 293 -0.51 2.43 -14.44
CA GLY A 293 -1.87 2.76 -14.01
C GLY A 293 -2.06 3.02 -12.52
N ALA A 294 -1.03 2.88 -11.67
CA ALA A 294 -1.12 3.31 -10.27
C ALA A 294 -1.19 4.84 -10.15
N ASN A 295 -1.79 5.33 -9.06
CA ASN A 295 -1.96 6.76 -8.81
C ASN A 295 -1.66 7.16 -7.36
N VAL A 296 -1.20 6.24 -6.52
CA VAL A 296 -0.82 6.52 -5.13
C VAL A 296 0.63 6.14 -4.91
N PHE A 297 1.37 7.03 -4.28
CA PHE A 297 2.74 6.82 -3.84
C PHE A 297 2.83 7.06 -2.33
N MET A 298 3.55 6.20 -1.61
CA MET A 298 3.67 6.27 -0.16
C MET A 298 5.13 6.48 0.25
N PRO A 299 5.60 7.75 0.34
CA PRO A 299 6.91 8.04 0.93
C PRO A 299 6.93 7.62 2.40
N ASN A 300 8.03 7.01 2.83
CA ASN A 300 8.19 6.64 4.23
C ASN A 300 8.66 7.86 5.03
N VAL A 301 7.89 8.27 6.03
CA VAL A 301 8.17 9.39 6.92
C VAL A 301 8.47 8.95 8.36
N THR A 302 8.65 7.65 8.58
CA THR A 302 9.12 7.08 9.85
C THR A 302 10.52 7.62 10.19
N PRO A 303 10.88 7.86 11.45
CA PRO A 303 12.26 8.17 11.82
C PRO A 303 13.24 7.11 11.30
N GLU A 304 14.37 7.55 10.72
CA GLU A 304 15.31 6.67 9.99
C GLU A 304 15.82 5.51 10.84
N GLU A 305 16.13 5.77 12.12
CA GLU A 305 16.59 4.75 13.08
C GLU A 305 15.60 3.61 13.29
N GLN A 306 14.31 3.88 13.13
CA GLN A 306 13.25 2.89 13.30
C GLN A 306 12.85 2.24 11.97
N MET A 307 12.95 2.98 10.88
CA MET A 307 12.65 2.49 9.53
C MET A 307 13.49 1.26 9.18
N VAL A 308 14.79 1.24 9.55
CA VAL A 308 15.70 0.09 9.33
C VAL A 308 15.26 -1.17 10.05
N LYS A 309 14.49 -1.03 11.16
CA LYS A 309 14.00 -2.15 11.97
C LYS A 309 12.66 -2.71 11.46
N TYR A 310 11.99 -2.00 10.57
CA TYR A 310 10.72 -2.47 9.97
C TYR A 310 11.01 -3.28 8.70
N ASN A 311 11.65 -4.42 8.86
CA ASN A 311 12.15 -5.24 7.76
C ASN A 311 11.18 -6.39 7.43
N LEU A 312 10.16 -6.10 6.61
CA LEU A 312 9.19 -7.11 6.15
C LEU A 312 9.83 -8.16 5.24
N TYR A 313 10.79 -7.73 4.43
CA TYR A 313 11.53 -8.53 3.44
C TYR A 313 12.93 -7.98 3.27
N ASP A 314 13.86 -8.81 2.79
CA ASP A 314 15.25 -8.41 2.55
C ASP A 314 15.35 -7.37 1.44
N ARG A 315 16.50 -6.70 1.36
CA ARG A 315 16.75 -5.64 0.37
C ARG A 315 15.71 -4.51 0.39
N LYS A 316 14.95 -4.36 1.50
CA LYS A 316 14.08 -3.19 1.65
C LYS A 316 14.96 -1.94 1.55
N THR A 317 14.86 -1.26 0.41
CA THR A 317 15.65 -0.07 0.17
C THR A 317 15.22 0.98 1.17
N LEU A 318 16.15 1.43 2.00
CA LEU A 318 15.98 2.66 2.75
C LEU A 318 15.97 3.77 1.71
N LEU A 319 14.79 4.23 1.38
CA LEU A 319 14.64 5.46 0.63
C LEU A 319 15.24 6.57 1.49
N ARG A 320 16.47 6.95 1.20
CA ARG A 320 17.00 8.22 1.67
C ARG A 320 16.21 9.28 0.92
N ASP A 321 15.11 9.66 1.53
CA ASP A 321 14.36 10.83 1.12
C ASP A 321 15.26 12.05 1.32
N CYS A 322 16.03 12.39 0.30
CA CYS A 322 16.99 13.47 0.22
C CYS A 322 18.36 13.22 0.91
N PRO A 323 19.49 13.30 0.17
CA PRO A 323 20.82 13.24 0.75
C PRO A 323 21.18 14.45 1.65
N HIS A 324 20.32 15.46 1.77
CA HIS A 324 20.58 16.69 2.54
C HIS A 324 19.38 17.15 3.36
N PRO A 325 19.16 16.58 4.58
CA PRO A 325 18.10 17.06 5.49
C PRO A 325 18.30 18.51 5.99
N GLY A 326 19.43 19.13 5.71
CA GLY A 326 19.80 20.44 6.23
C GLY A 326 19.73 21.61 5.23
N GLU A 327 19.60 21.35 3.93
CA GLU A 327 19.50 22.41 2.91
C GLU A 327 18.05 22.55 2.42
N ALA A 328 17.17 23.00 3.30
CA ALA A 328 15.94 23.64 2.89
C ALA A 328 16.34 24.94 2.18
N HIS A 329 16.40 24.91 0.86
CA HIS A 329 16.57 26.13 0.08
C HIS A 329 15.42 27.07 0.41
N ARG A 330 15.77 28.18 1.09
CA ARG A 330 14.91 29.32 1.33
C ARG A 330 14.54 29.92 -0.02
N GLY A 331 13.27 30.01 -0.27
CA GLY A 331 12.74 30.83 -1.36
C GLY A 331 12.21 30.02 -2.53
N GLU A 332 10.93 30.20 -2.72
CA GLU A 332 10.12 29.74 -3.83
C GLU A 332 9.58 28.31 -3.70
N ASN A 333 8.30 28.16 -4.01
CA ASN A 333 7.43 26.97 -3.99
C ASN A 333 7.95 25.75 -4.80
N HIS A 334 9.23 25.46 -4.68
CA HIS A 334 9.84 24.24 -5.18
C HIS A 334 9.88 23.24 -4.03
N ILE A 335 8.84 22.39 -3.95
CA ILE A 335 9.13 21.01 -3.52
C ILE A 335 10.30 20.63 -4.41
N CYS A 336 11.46 20.46 -3.80
CA CYS A 336 12.65 20.07 -4.54
C CYS A 336 12.25 18.87 -5.38
N ARG A 337 12.12 19.07 -6.69
CA ARG A 337 11.75 18.02 -7.65
C ARG A 337 12.69 16.82 -7.53
N ASN A 338 13.84 17.03 -6.88
CA ASN A 338 14.85 16.03 -6.58
C ASN A 338 14.72 15.42 -5.17
N CYS A 339 13.96 16.02 -4.24
CA CYS A 339 13.90 15.59 -2.84
C CYS A 339 12.61 14.82 -2.50
N VAL A 340 11.50 15.02 -3.21
CA VAL A 340 10.28 14.24 -3.05
C VAL A 340 10.40 12.89 -3.75
N PHE A 341 11.29 12.82 -4.72
CA PHE A 341 11.59 11.62 -5.48
C PHE A 341 13.10 11.46 -5.57
N PRO A 342 13.67 10.40 -5.04
CA PRO A 342 15.05 10.00 -5.36
C PRO A 342 15.19 9.57 -6.83
N PHE A 343 14.26 9.95 -7.69
CA PHE A 343 14.09 9.48 -9.05
C PHE A 343 14.37 10.59 -10.05
N CYS A 344 15.58 10.61 -10.57
CA CYS A 344 15.90 11.40 -11.76
C CYS A 344 14.94 11.14 -12.93
N SER A 345 14.36 9.96 -13.01
CA SER A 345 13.49 9.51 -14.10
C SER A 345 12.05 10.01 -13.98
N LEU A 346 11.44 9.98 -12.78
CA LEU A 346 10.13 10.64 -12.56
C LEU A 346 10.21 12.14 -12.85
N GLY A 347 11.37 12.74 -12.57
CA GLY A 347 11.65 14.13 -12.93
C GLY A 347 11.54 14.41 -14.43
N GLU A 348 11.83 13.44 -15.27
CA GLU A 348 11.70 13.58 -16.72
C GLU A 348 10.24 13.48 -17.17
N ASP A 349 9.47 12.55 -16.63
CA ASP A 349 8.03 12.40 -16.92
C ASP A 349 7.21 13.57 -16.32
N LEU A 350 7.63 14.12 -15.18
CA LEU A 350 7.07 15.36 -14.64
C LEU A 350 7.41 16.57 -15.52
N ARG A 351 8.65 16.69 -16.02
CA ARG A 351 9.04 17.78 -16.93
C ARG A 351 8.30 17.70 -18.27
N ASN A 352 8.04 16.48 -18.73
CA ASN A 352 7.33 16.23 -19.99
C ASN A 352 5.80 16.27 -19.84
N GLY A 353 5.28 16.59 -18.65
CA GLY A 353 3.82 16.70 -18.39
C GLY A 353 3.06 15.38 -18.43
N LYS A 354 3.75 14.23 -18.46
CA LYS A 354 3.09 12.91 -18.46
C LYS A 354 2.44 12.56 -17.14
N ILE A 355 3.02 13.07 -16.03
CA ILE A 355 2.47 12.93 -14.67
C ILE A 355 2.57 14.25 -13.94
N THR A 356 1.66 14.47 -13.00
CA THR A 356 1.65 15.63 -12.09
C THR A 356 1.59 15.13 -10.64
N ILE A 357 2.07 15.96 -9.70
CA ILE A 357 1.92 15.67 -8.28
C ILE A 357 0.63 16.34 -7.81
N GLY A 358 -0.34 15.52 -7.42
CA GLY A 358 -1.59 16.01 -6.85
C GLY A 358 -1.41 16.39 -5.38
N PHE A 359 -1.46 17.69 -5.08
CA PHE A 359 -1.48 18.21 -3.72
C PHE A 359 -2.91 18.39 -3.24
N GLY A 360 -3.32 17.61 -2.24
CA GLY A 360 -4.49 17.91 -1.42
C GLY A 360 -5.86 17.81 -2.06
N LYS A 361 -6.02 17.43 -3.32
CA LYS A 361 -7.33 16.99 -3.80
C LYS A 361 -7.61 15.60 -3.27
N TRP A 362 -8.45 15.53 -2.28
CA TRP A 362 -9.18 14.32 -1.99
C TRP A 362 -9.98 14.02 -3.24
N GLY A 363 -9.64 12.95 -3.93
CA GLY A 363 -10.52 12.48 -4.98
C GLY A 363 -11.88 12.24 -4.34
N ASP A 364 -12.82 13.10 -4.61
CA ASP A 364 -14.23 12.79 -4.53
C ASP A 364 -14.43 11.67 -5.56
N SER A 365 -14.08 10.43 -5.15
CA SER A 365 -14.57 9.28 -5.86
C SER A 365 -16.10 9.42 -5.81
N LYS A 366 -16.77 9.27 -6.94
CA LYS A 366 -18.23 9.40 -7.11
C LYS A 366 -19.07 8.54 -6.16
N HIS A 367 -18.43 7.77 -5.28
CA HIS A 367 -19.03 6.94 -4.23
C HIS A 367 -19.47 7.69 -2.96
N PHE A 368 -19.27 9.03 -2.86
CA PHE A 368 -19.76 9.80 -1.70
C PHE A 368 -21.20 10.34 -1.88
N ALA A 369 -21.85 10.08 -2.99
CA ALA A 369 -23.13 10.73 -3.33
C ALA A 369 -24.38 9.84 -3.15
N SER A 370 -24.38 8.79 -2.32
CA SER A 370 -25.61 8.03 -2.05
C SER A 370 -25.64 7.37 -0.68
N GLY A 371 -25.52 8.16 0.36
CA GLY A 371 -25.83 7.80 1.74
C GLY A 371 -26.82 8.78 2.32
N LYS A 372 -28.04 8.84 1.76
CA LYS A 372 -29.21 9.37 2.47
C LYS A 372 -29.92 8.18 3.11
N HIS A 373 -30.09 8.34 4.42
CA HIS A 373 -30.87 7.62 5.43
C HIS A 373 -30.10 6.59 6.24
#